data_801504a28cdd4f89fdec36d79a35c950
#
_entry.id   801504a28cdd4f89fdec36d79a35c950
#
_cell.length_a   1.000
_cell.length_b   1.000
_cell.length_c   1.000
_cell.angle_alpha   90.00
_cell.angle_beta   90.00
_cell.angle_gamma   90.00
#
_symmetry.space_group_name_H-M   'P 1'
#
loop_
_entity.id
_entity.type
_entity.pdbx_description
1 polymer ?
#
loop_
_entity_poly.entity_id
_entity_poly.type
_entity_poly.pdbx_seq_one_letter_code
_entity_poly.pdbx_strand_id
1 'polypeptide(L)'
;GYFCNTSGGAFTVTLPASPSAGNIVAVKDYANTFDTNTLTIGRNGSNIGGLAVDSSLQTEGLAVTLIYVDATKGWLVVSSGLQDEAPGPAFVAATGGTITTSGDYKIHTFTSPGTFCVSNAGNAAGSNAVDYLVVAGGGGGGASTGPNRRGGGGAGAGGFRETAG
;
A
#
# COMPACT_ATOMS: atom_id res chain seq x y z
N GLY A 1 -10.81 18.77 13.03
CA GLY A 1 -11.27 17.69 12.14
C GLY A 1 -11.94 16.58 12.94
N TYR A 2 -12.83 15.87 12.30
CA TYR A 2 -13.61 14.80 12.90
C TYR A 2 -13.32 13.48 12.18
N PHE A 3 -13.02 12.44 12.95
CA PHE A 3 -13.00 11.07 12.45
C PHE A 3 -14.39 10.47 12.61
N CYS A 4 -15.05 10.16 11.50
CA CYS A 4 -16.43 9.70 11.45
C CYS A 4 -16.47 8.20 11.22
N ASN A 5 -16.99 7.45 12.19
CA ASN A 5 -17.14 6.00 12.12
C ASN A 5 -18.59 5.66 11.78
N THR A 6 -18.86 5.25 10.54
CA THR A 6 -20.18 4.83 10.07
C THR A 6 -20.37 3.31 10.10
N SER A 7 -19.48 2.53 10.70
CA SER A 7 -19.63 1.06 10.78
C SER A 7 -20.91 0.62 11.49
N GLY A 8 -21.44 1.43 12.40
CA GLY A 8 -22.72 1.21 13.09
C GLY A 8 -23.96 1.73 12.36
N GLY A 9 -23.81 2.37 11.21
CA GLY A 9 -24.88 2.96 10.42
C GLY A 9 -24.56 4.38 9.96
N ALA A 10 -25.32 4.85 8.97
CA ALA A 10 -25.23 6.21 8.45
C ALA A 10 -25.64 7.26 9.50
N PHE A 11 -25.00 8.42 9.51
CA PHE A 11 -25.36 9.55 10.36
C PHE A 11 -25.02 10.89 9.70
N THR A 12 -25.41 11.98 10.36
CA THR A 12 -25.20 13.35 9.88
C THR A 12 -24.22 14.10 10.78
N VAL A 13 -23.21 14.73 10.18
CA VAL A 13 -22.40 15.77 10.79
C VAL A 13 -22.98 17.12 10.43
N THR A 14 -23.49 17.86 11.39
CA THR A 14 -24.11 19.16 11.18
C THR A 14 -23.07 20.26 11.25
N LEU A 15 -22.99 21.08 10.21
CA LEU A 15 -22.12 22.26 10.14
C LEU A 15 -22.57 23.36 11.13
N PRO A 16 -21.68 24.29 11.53
CA PRO A 16 -22.04 25.43 12.37
C PRO A 16 -23.21 26.25 11.80
N ALA A 17 -24.14 26.65 12.64
CA ALA A 17 -25.34 27.40 12.24
C ALA A 17 -25.04 28.86 11.83
N SER A 18 -23.97 29.45 12.35
CA SER A 18 -23.59 30.85 12.08
C SER A 18 -22.09 30.92 11.81
N PRO A 19 -21.65 30.38 10.65
CA PRO A 19 -20.22 30.38 10.35
C PRO A 19 -19.75 31.77 9.95
N SER A 20 -18.47 32.05 10.23
CA SER A 20 -17.74 33.22 9.73
C SER A 20 -16.77 32.81 8.63
N ALA A 21 -16.46 33.72 7.71
CA ALA A 21 -15.47 33.47 6.68
C ALA A 21 -14.15 32.98 7.26
N GLY A 22 -13.61 31.90 6.70
CA GLY A 22 -12.42 31.21 7.18
C GLY A 22 -12.68 30.10 8.21
N ASN A 23 -13.91 29.87 8.67
CA ASN A 23 -14.19 28.69 9.49
C ASN A 23 -13.93 27.41 8.72
N ILE A 24 -13.33 26.43 9.37
CA ILE A 24 -12.88 25.17 8.77
C ILE A 24 -13.57 23.99 9.46
N VAL A 25 -14.14 23.08 8.67
CA VAL A 25 -14.60 21.76 9.12
C VAL A 25 -13.93 20.69 8.24
N ALA A 26 -13.29 19.74 8.87
CA ALA A 26 -12.71 18.58 8.18
C ALA A 26 -13.29 17.29 8.74
N VAL A 27 -13.61 16.35 7.87
CA VAL A 27 -14.09 15.02 8.22
C VAL A 27 -13.25 13.96 7.52
N LYS A 28 -13.09 12.80 8.17
CA LYS A 28 -12.39 11.64 7.65
C LYS A 28 -13.20 10.39 7.93
N ASP A 29 -13.34 9.53 6.94
CA ASP A 29 -13.84 8.17 7.12
C ASP A 29 -12.87 7.39 8.01
N TYR A 30 -13.32 7.02 9.20
CA TYR A 30 -12.50 6.32 10.19
C TYR A 30 -12.38 4.82 9.87
N ALA A 31 -13.48 4.21 9.43
CA ALA A 31 -13.59 2.77 9.29
C ALA A 31 -13.63 2.30 7.83
N ASN A 32 -13.44 3.22 6.86
CA ASN A 32 -13.58 2.94 5.43
C ASN A 32 -14.96 2.36 5.09
N THR A 33 -16.03 3.01 5.57
CA THR A 33 -17.41 2.53 5.45
C THR A 33 -18.40 3.56 4.90
N PHE A 34 -17.93 4.71 4.38
CA PHE A 34 -18.82 5.73 3.79
C PHE A 34 -19.51 5.24 2.52
N ASP A 35 -18.96 4.28 1.79
CA ASP A 35 -19.56 3.63 0.63
C ASP A 35 -20.76 2.76 1.00
N THR A 36 -20.68 2.10 2.16
CA THR A 36 -21.73 1.21 2.69
C THR A 36 -22.74 1.98 3.54
N ASN A 37 -22.26 2.88 4.38
CA ASN A 37 -23.06 3.71 5.29
C ASN A 37 -22.68 5.18 5.11
N THR A 38 -23.44 5.88 4.29
CA THR A 38 -23.19 7.27 3.90
C THR A 38 -23.04 8.21 5.09
N LEU A 39 -22.01 9.06 5.08
CA LEU A 39 -21.95 10.22 5.95
C LEU A 39 -22.64 11.41 5.27
N THR A 40 -23.62 12.01 5.94
CA THR A 40 -24.27 13.25 5.48
C THR A 40 -23.61 14.47 6.17
N ILE A 41 -23.30 15.49 5.39
CA ILE A 41 -22.89 16.81 5.90
C ILE A 41 -24.13 17.71 5.87
N GLY A 42 -24.72 17.92 7.03
CA GLY A 42 -25.89 18.78 7.21
C GLY A 42 -25.50 20.25 7.16
N ARG A 43 -26.03 20.99 6.22
CA ARG A 43 -25.68 22.39 5.92
C ARG A 43 -26.06 23.42 7.01
N ASN A 44 -27.02 23.07 7.87
CA ASN A 44 -27.47 23.89 9.00
C ASN A 44 -27.77 25.37 8.62
N GLY A 45 -28.53 25.57 7.54
CA GLY A 45 -28.91 26.89 7.06
C GLY A 45 -27.96 27.57 6.07
N SER A 46 -26.67 27.21 6.05
CA SER A 46 -25.70 27.75 5.08
C SER A 46 -25.69 26.92 3.79
N ASN A 47 -25.26 27.50 2.68
CA ASN A 47 -25.06 26.76 1.43
C ASN A 47 -23.81 25.86 1.50
N ILE A 48 -23.79 24.80 0.69
CA ILE A 48 -22.61 24.01 0.39
C ILE A 48 -22.39 24.07 -1.13
N GLY A 49 -21.25 24.58 -1.57
CA GLY A 49 -20.96 24.76 -3.00
C GLY A 49 -21.90 25.73 -3.71
N GLY A 50 -22.54 26.61 -3.00
CA GLY A 50 -23.58 27.51 -3.53
C GLY A 50 -24.98 26.91 -3.59
N LEU A 51 -25.18 25.67 -3.13
CA LEU A 51 -26.46 24.97 -3.17
C LEU A 51 -27.05 24.84 -1.75
N ALA A 52 -28.37 25.01 -1.67
CA ALA A 52 -29.15 24.90 -0.43
C ALA A 52 -29.53 23.43 -0.13
N VAL A 53 -28.57 22.51 -0.25
CA VAL A 53 -28.74 21.05 -0.03
C VAL A 53 -27.63 20.51 0.86
N ASP A 54 -27.93 19.45 1.61
CA ASP A 54 -26.93 18.69 2.36
C ASP A 54 -26.03 17.91 1.41
N SER A 55 -24.79 17.65 1.80
CA SER A 55 -23.84 16.89 0.98
C SER A 55 -23.70 15.46 1.52
N SER A 56 -23.62 14.49 0.63
CA SER A 56 -23.44 13.08 0.95
C SER A 56 -22.02 12.61 0.59
N LEU A 57 -21.32 12.04 1.55
CA LEU A 57 -20.01 11.43 1.36
C LEU A 57 -20.19 9.92 1.29
N GLN A 58 -19.86 9.32 0.12
CA GLN A 58 -20.16 7.93 -0.23
C GLN A 58 -18.93 7.18 -0.75
N THR A 59 -17.75 7.74 -0.56
CA THR A 59 -16.51 7.12 -1.04
C THR A 59 -15.75 6.54 0.14
N GLU A 60 -15.39 5.27 0.04
CA GLU A 60 -14.57 4.57 1.03
C GLU A 60 -13.26 5.34 1.31
N GLY A 61 -12.93 5.49 2.58
CA GLY A 61 -11.69 6.13 3.01
C GLY A 61 -11.58 7.63 2.71
N LEU A 62 -12.68 8.30 2.35
CA LEU A 62 -12.68 9.72 1.97
C LEU A 62 -12.34 10.63 3.15
N ALA A 63 -11.52 11.63 2.89
CA ALA A 63 -11.32 12.80 3.73
C ALA A 63 -11.76 14.05 2.97
N VAL A 64 -12.43 14.98 3.63
CA VAL A 64 -12.87 16.24 3.03
C VAL A 64 -12.62 17.38 4.00
N THR A 65 -12.09 18.49 3.50
CA THR A 65 -11.96 19.75 4.23
C THR A 65 -12.82 20.81 3.58
N LEU A 66 -13.71 21.41 4.37
CA LEU A 66 -14.58 22.49 3.96
C LEU A 66 -14.17 23.80 4.65
N ILE A 67 -14.19 24.91 3.90
CA ILE A 67 -14.01 26.26 4.42
C ILE A 67 -15.24 27.08 4.09
N TYR A 68 -15.77 27.80 5.10
CA TYR A 68 -16.85 28.75 4.86
C TYR A 68 -16.28 30.04 4.26
N VAL A 69 -16.85 30.52 3.17
CA VAL A 69 -16.38 31.71 2.47
C VAL A 69 -17.33 32.89 2.62
N ASP A 70 -18.62 32.70 2.32
CA ASP A 70 -19.65 33.75 2.36
C ASP A 70 -21.06 33.14 2.37
N ALA A 71 -22.09 33.98 2.47
CA ALA A 71 -23.50 33.54 2.48
C ALA A 71 -23.98 32.99 1.12
N THR A 72 -23.33 33.35 0.01
CA THR A 72 -23.73 32.94 -1.35
C THR A 72 -23.21 31.56 -1.68
N LYS A 73 -21.93 31.35 -1.50
CA LYS A 73 -21.26 30.06 -1.76
C LYS A 73 -21.34 29.11 -0.56
N GLY A 74 -21.36 29.66 0.65
CA GLY A 74 -21.38 28.90 1.86
C GLY A 74 -20.07 28.16 2.12
N TRP A 75 -20.14 26.87 2.33
CA TRP A 75 -19.02 25.98 2.54
C TRP A 75 -18.49 25.44 1.21
N LEU A 76 -17.19 25.61 0.97
CA LEU A 76 -16.51 25.08 -0.22
C LEU A 76 -15.53 23.98 0.20
N VAL A 77 -15.51 22.91 -0.58
CA VAL A 77 -14.46 21.88 -0.46
C VAL A 77 -13.15 22.45 -1.01
N VAL A 78 -12.14 22.49 -0.19
CA VAL A 78 -10.80 23.01 -0.55
C VAL A 78 -9.77 21.89 -0.64
N SER A 79 -10.04 20.74 -0.02
CA SER A 79 -9.20 19.55 -0.10
C SER A 79 -10.09 18.31 0.05
N SER A 80 -9.86 17.33 -0.78
CA SER A 80 -10.41 15.98 -0.64
C SER A 80 -9.33 14.97 -1.01
N GLY A 81 -9.31 13.82 -0.34
CA GLY A 81 -8.33 12.78 -0.58
C GLY A 81 -8.75 11.44 -0.02
N LEU A 82 -8.17 10.38 -0.55
CA LEU A 82 -8.34 9.01 -0.07
C LEU A 82 -7.16 8.60 0.80
N GLN A 83 -7.32 7.54 1.56
CA GLN A 83 -6.25 7.03 2.44
C GLN A 83 -5.01 6.58 1.65
N ASP A 84 -5.18 6.12 0.43
CA ASP A 84 -4.11 5.68 -0.47
C ASP A 84 -3.28 6.85 -1.06
N GLU A 85 -3.76 8.09 -0.96
CA GLU A 85 -2.94 9.29 -1.24
C GLU A 85 -1.83 9.52 -0.17
N ALA A 86 -1.97 8.90 1.00
CA ALA A 86 -0.91 8.80 2.01
C ALA A 86 -0.49 7.32 2.13
N PRO A 87 0.36 6.83 1.23
CA PRO A 87 0.66 5.41 1.12
C PRO A 87 1.27 4.88 2.42
N GLY A 88 0.69 3.80 2.92
CA GLY A 88 1.25 3.00 4.00
C GLY A 88 2.51 2.23 3.57
N PRO A 89 3.01 1.32 4.42
CA PRO A 89 4.13 0.45 4.06
C PRO A 89 3.80 -0.36 2.81
N ALA A 90 4.64 -0.25 1.80
CA ALA A 90 4.59 -1.09 0.61
C ALA A 90 5.84 -1.96 0.55
N PHE A 91 5.68 -3.23 0.20
CA PHE A 91 6.75 -4.22 0.13
C PHE A 91 7.04 -4.57 -1.32
N VAL A 92 8.26 -5.07 -1.58
CA VAL A 92 8.60 -5.60 -2.88
C VAL A 92 7.65 -6.74 -3.24
N ALA A 93 7.03 -6.65 -4.40
CA ALA A 93 6.27 -7.75 -4.99
C ALA A 93 6.93 -8.20 -6.28
N ALA A 94 7.08 -9.51 -6.44
CA ALA A 94 7.72 -10.09 -7.61
C ALA A 94 7.06 -11.41 -8.01
N THR A 95 7.35 -11.84 -9.23
CA THR A 95 6.96 -13.14 -9.78
C THR A 95 8.18 -13.89 -10.31
N GLY A 96 8.04 -15.18 -10.54
CA GLY A 96 9.07 -16.07 -11.08
C GLY A 96 9.60 -17.06 -10.04
N GLY A 97 10.11 -18.17 -10.54
CA GLY A 97 10.56 -19.29 -9.72
C GLY A 97 9.44 -19.99 -8.96
N THR A 98 9.79 -20.86 -8.04
CA THR A 98 8.86 -21.45 -7.06
C THR A 98 8.75 -20.51 -5.86
N ILE A 99 7.52 -20.07 -5.54
CA ILE A 99 7.28 -19.09 -4.47
C ILE A 99 6.83 -19.82 -3.22
N THR A 100 7.53 -19.56 -2.10
CA THR A 100 7.16 -20.02 -0.76
C THR A 100 7.16 -18.86 0.23
N THR A 101 6.45 -18.97 1.35
CA THR A 101 6.43 -17.96 2.42
C THR A 101 7.01 -18.56 3.68
N SER A 102 7.86 -17.82 4.37
CA SER A 102 8.43 -18.20 5.68
C SER A 102 8.50 -16.96 6.56
N GLY A 103 7.68 -16.90 7.61
CA GLY A 103 7.50 -15.69 8.41
C GLY A 103 7.07 -14.52 7.53
N ASP A 104 7.75 -13.41 7.62
CA ASP A 104 7.49 -12.19 6.85
C ASP A 104 8.17 -12.17 5.47
N TYR A 105 8.84 -13.27 5.08
CA TYR A 105 9.58 -13.35 3.84
C TYR A 105 8.84 -14.15 2.78
N LYS A 106 8.87 -13.62 1.55
CA LYS A 106 8.48 -14.34 0.33
C LYS A 106 9.75 -14.78 -0.39
N ILE A 107 9.91 -16.10 -0.56
CA ILE A 107 11.12 -16.75 -1.09
C ILE A 107 10.82 -17.21 -2.52
N HIS A 108 11.64 -16.77 -3.46
CA HIS A 108 11.60 -17.18 -4.87
C HIS A 108 12.78 -18.10 -5.17
N THR A 109 12.52 -19.37 -5.42
CA THR A 109 13.54 -20.38 -5.68
C THR A 109 13.60 -20.71 -7.17
N PHE A 110 14.79 -20.60 -7.76
CA PHE A 110 15.09 -20.94 -9.14
C PHE A 110 16.05 -22.11 -9.19
N THR A 111 15.61 -23.27 -9.69
CA THR A 111 16.43 -24.47 -9.89
C THR A 111 16.76 -24.72 -11.37
N SER A 112 16.31 -23.85 -12.25
CA SER A 112 16.55 -23.81 -13.68
C SER A 112 16.52 -22.37 -14.18
N PRO A 113 16.93 -22.06 -15.42
CA PRO A 113 16.83 -20.71 -15.96
C PRO A 113 15.41 -20.16 -15.83
N GLY A 114 15.29 -18.93 -15.32
CA GLY A 114 14.01 -18.25 -15.09
C GLY A 114 14.23 -16.78 -14.86
N THR A 115 13.13 -16.01 -14.89
CA THR A 115 13.15 -14.56 -14.69
C THR A 115 12.51 -14.21 -13.35
N PHE A 116 13.20 -13.41 -12.53
CA PHE A 116 12.64 -12.73 -11.38
C PHE A 116 12.12 -11.37 -11.86
N CYS A 117 10.79 -11.20 -11.88
CA CYS A 117 10.16 -9.97 -12.36
C CYS A 117 9.53 -9.20 -11.20
N VAL A 118 10.05 -8.01 -10.93
CA VAL A 118 9.53 -7.12 -9.88
C VAL A 118 8.34 -6.33 -10.45
N SER A 119 7.17 -6.50 -9.85
CA SER A 119 5.93 -5.78 -10.20
C SER A 119 5.66 -4.56 -9.31
N ASN A 120 6.23 -4.54 -8.09
CA ASN A 120 6.18 -3.42 -7.17
C ASN A 120 7.52 -3.32 -6.44
N ALA A 121 8.13 -2.14 -6.47
CA ALA A 121 9.44 -1.91 -5.84
C ALA A 121 9.36 -1.70 -4.31
N GLY A 122 8.15 -1.64 -3.73
CA GLY A 122 7.98 -1.27 -2.34
C GLY A 122 8.31 0.21 -2.05
N ASN A 123 8.43 0.56 -0.78
CA ASN A 123 8.82 1.90 -0.35
C ASN A 123 9.64 1.86 0.96
N ALA A 124 10.15 3.03 1.38
CA ALA A 124 10.98 3.14 2.57
C ALA A 124 10.23 2.83 3.89
N ALA A 125 8.90 2.93 3.91
CA ALA A 125 8.08 2.61 5.09
C ALA A 125 7.81 1.10 5.23
N GLY A 126 7.88 0.36 4.11
CA GLY A 126 7.84 -1.10 4.07
C GLY A 126 9.23 -1.69 3.84
N SER A 127 9.46 -2.23 2.66
CA SER A 127 10.79 -2.71 2.22
C SER A 127 10.93 -2.52 0.72
N ASN A 128 12.05 -1.95 0.28
CA ASN A 128 12.44 -1.78 -1.12
C ASN A 128 13.73 -2.55 -1.46
N ALA A 129 14.12 -3.47 -0.60
CA ALA A 129 15.33 -4.30 -0.76
C ALA A 129 14.95 -5.76 -1.02
N VAL A 130 15.83 -6.45 -1.71
CA VAL A 130 15.73 -7.90 -1.99
C VAL A 130 17.06 -8.53 -1.63
N ASP A 131 17.02 -9.54 -0.78
CA ASP A 131 18.19 -10.39 -0.52
C ASP A 131 18.25 -11.51 -1.53
N TYR A 132 19.45 -11.90 -1.91
CA TYR A 132 19.65 -13.00 -2.84
C TYR A 132 20.73 -13.97 -2.39
N LEU A 133 20.56 -15.20 -2.77
CA LEU A 133 21.52 -16.29 -2.59
C LEU A 133 21.68 -17.00 -3.94
N VAL A 134 22.93 -17.07 -4.44
CA VAL A 134 23.28 -17.81 -5.66
C VAL A 134 24.30 -18.88 -5.33
N VAL A 135 23.96 -20.14 -5.64
CA VAL A 135 24.82 -21.29 -5.45
C VAL A 135 25.05 -21.95 -6.80
N ALA A 136 26.30 -21.98 -7.26
CA ALA A 136 26.67 -22.65 -8.50
C ALA A 136 26.95 -24.13 -8.27
N GLY A 137 26.77 -24.96 -9.28
CA GLY A 137 27.12 -26.36 -9.26
C GLY A 137 28.63 -26.57 -9.07
N GLY A 138 29.00 -27.56 -8.30
CA GLY A 138 30.41 -28.00 -8.20
C GLY A 138 30.91 -28.62 -9.49
N GLY A 139 32.22 -28.63 -9.68
CA GLY A 139 32.86 -29.32 -10.79
C GLY A 139 32.71 -30.85 -10.71
N GLY A 140 32.68 -31.54 -11.84
CA GLY A 140 32.72 -33.00 -11.88
C GLY A 140 34.10 -33.56 -11.48
N GLY A 141 34.14 -34.57 -10.63
CA GLY A 141 35.39 -35.28 -10.30
C GLY A 141 36.00 -35.95 -11.55
N GLY A 142 37.32 -35.95 -11.66
CA GLY A 142 38.03 -36.65 -12.73
C GLY A 142 37.77 -38.17 -12.69
N ALA A 143 37.35 -38.76 -13.80
CA ALA A 143 37.23 -40.20 -13.93
C ALA A 143 38.60 -40.79 -14.38
N SER A 144 39.13 -41.81 -13.66
CA SER A 144 40.27 -42.58 -14.10
C SER A 144 39.79 -43.71 -15.03
N THR A 145 40.17 -43.66 -16.27
CA THR A 145 39.75 -44.66 -17.33
C THR A 145 40.82 -45.69 -17.69
N GLY A 146 41.93 -45.80 -16.95
CA GLY A 146 43.02 -46.73 -17.29
C GLY A 146 42.96 -48.05 -16.54
N PRO A 147 43.73 -49.07 -16.98
CA PRO A 147 43.80 -50.40 -16.35
C PRO A 147 44.38 -50.38 -14.90
N ASN A 148 45.06 -49.31 -14.51
CA ASN A 148 45.53 -49.07 -13.15
C ASN A 148 44.76 -47.91 -12.52
N ARG A 149 43.51 -48.15 -12.14
CA ARG A 149 42.58 -47.18 -11.50
C ARG A 149 43.20 -46.52 -10.27
N ARG A 150 43.92 -45.43 -10.46
CA ARG A 150 44.29 -44.51 -9.36
C ARG A 150 43.15 -43.50 -9.23
N GLY A 151 42.79 -43.16 -7.99
CA GLY A 151 41.61 -42.33 -7.68
C GLY A 151 41.54 -41.07 -8.52
N GLY A 152 40.35 -40.75 -8.97
CA GLY A 152 40.08 -39.49 -9.68
C GLY A 152 40.34 -38.29 -8.76
N GLY A 153 40.78 -37.17 -9.36
CA GLY A 153 40.97 -35.91 -8.62
C GLY A 153 39.61 -35.39 -8.09
N GLY A 154 39.64 -34.80 -6.89
CA GLY A 154 38.48 -34.13 -6.33
C GLY A 154 38.04 -32.97 -7.18
N ALA A 155 36.73 -32.73 -7.26
CA ALA A 155 36.18 -31.55 -7.93
C ALA A 155 36.20 -30.31 -7.03
N GLY A 156 36.30 -29.14 -7.64
CA GLY A 156 36.17 -27.87 -6.92
C GLY A 156 34.73 -27.63 -6.45
N ALA A 157 34.58 -26.95 -5.35
CA ALA A 157 33.25 -26.43 -4.93
C ALA A 157 32.71 -25.40 -5.93
N GLY A 158 31.39 -25.35 -6.08
CA GLY A 158 30.74 -24.32 -6.86
C GLY A 158 30.90 -22.92 -6.25
N GLY A 159 30.68 -21.90 -7.07
CA GLY A 159 30.62 -20.50 -6.61
C GLY A 159 29.44 -20.25 -5.71
N PHE A 160 29.61 -19.35 -4.75
CA PHE A 160 28.58 -18.90 -3.82
C PHE A 160 28.55 -17.37 -3.80
N ARG A 161 27.35 -16.77 -3.88
CA ARG A 161 27.13 -15.34 -3.69
C ARG A 161 25.85 -15.08 -2.94
N GLU A 162 25.87 -14.09 -2.06
CA GLU A 162 24.71 -13.61 -1.32
C GLU A 162 24.78 -12.10 -1.15
N THR A 163 23.66 -11.45 -0.83
CA THR A 163 23.65 -10.10 -0.26
C THR A 163 24.34 -10.17 1.11
N ALA A 164 25.29 -9.29 1.36
CA ALA A 164 25.78 -9.06 2.71
C ALA A 164 24.64 -8.43 3.51
N GLY A 165 24.19 -9.09 4.58
CA GLY A 165 23.17 -8.59 5.50
C GLY A 165 23.65 -7.36 6.28
#